data_0ceeff8a2d7a17d396699a85516ff64e
#
_entry.id   0ceeff8a2d7a17d396699a85516ff64e
#
_cell.length_a   1.000
_cell.length_b   1.000
_cell.length_c   1.000
_cell.angle_alpha   90.00
_cell.angle_beta   90.00
_cell.angle_gamma   90.00
#
_symmetry.space_group_name_H-M   'P 1'
#
loop_
_entity.id
_entity.type
_entity.pdbx_description
1 polymer ?
#
loop_
_entity_poly.entity_id
_entity_poly.type
_entity_poly.pdbx_seq_one_letter_code
_entity_poly.pdbx_strand_id
1 'polypeptide(L)'
;MTTTVEFIKKLRNSGLRPTKQRIKICEVLFNKETTFHFTINDLVKIIETEANEKISLATVYNTIHAFEKKGYLKEIPIDSNQSYFDTNVTDHHHFYDISEKKLIDLDEVDVGPINIQKSIPGKKIKSVEVLVKLED
;
A
#
# COMPACT_ATOMS: atom_id res chain seq x y z
N MET A 1 -12.65 -6.36 13.79
CA MET A 1 -12.95 -5.15 12.99
C MET A 1 -12.37 -3.92 13.63
N THR A 2 -11.80 -3.04 12.84
CA THR A 2 -11.24 -1.77 13.33
C THR A 2 -12.37 -0.77 13.61
N THR A 3 -12.33 -0.12 14.75
CA THR A 3 -13.37 0.82 15.17
C THR A 3 -13.08 2.23 14.66
N THR A 4 -14.10 3.09 14.66
CA THR A 4 -13.94 4.51 14.31
C THR A 4 -12.93 5.22 15.21
N VAL A 5 -12.86 4.85 16.49
CA VAL A 5 -11.87 5.42 17.43
C VAL A 5 -10.46 5.08 16.98
N GLU A 6 -10.21 3.86 16.53
CA GLU A 6 -8.92 3.43 16.01
C GLU A 6 -8.56 4.16 14.72
N PHE A 7 -9.53 4.41 13.85
CA PHE A 7 -9.33 5.19 12.62
C PHE A 7 -8.93 6.63 12.94
N ILE A 8 -9.59 7.25 13.92
CA ILE A 8 -9.28 8.61 14.36
C ILE A 8 -7.83 8.68 14.87
N LYS A 9 -7.41 7.71 15.69
CA LYS A 9 -6.03 7.63 16.19
C LYS A 9 -5.05 7.48 15.04
N LYS A 10 -5.34 6.61 14.09
CA LYS A 10 -4.48 6.36 12.93
C LYS A 10 -4.30 7.63 12.08
N LEU A 11 -5.39 8.35 11.85
CA LEU A 11 -5.37 9.60 11.12
C LEU A 11 -4.56 10.68 11.86
N ARG A 12 -4.80 10.86 13.14
CA ARG A 12 -4.06 11.82 13.95
C ARG A 12 -2.58 11.48 14.04
N ASN A 13 -2.24 10.22 14.22
CA ASN A 13 -0.85 9.76 14.21
C ASN A 13 -0.15 10.04 12.89
N SER A 14 -0.90 10.09 11.81
CA SER A 14 -0.39 10.41 10.47
C SER A 14 -0.38 11.91 10.17
N GLY A 15 -0.73 12.75 11.15
CA GLY A 15 -0.78 14.19 10.99
C GLY A 15 -2.01 14.69 10.25
N LEU A 16 -3.07 13.88 10.18
CA LEU A 16 -4.28 14.21 9.44
C LEU A 16 -5.44 14.51 10.36
N ARG A 17 -6.27 15.49 9.96
CA ARG A 17 -7.54 15.77 10.64
C ARG A 17 -8.51 14.63 10.31
N PRO A 18 -9.19 14.03 11.33
CA PRO A 18 -10.17 12.99 11.10
C PRO A 18 -11.50 13.57 10.60
N THR A 19 -11.63 13.66 9.28
CA THR A 19 -12.85 14.07 8.60
C THR A 19 -13.70 12.87 8.24
N LYS A 20 -14.97 13.08 7.91
CA LYS A 20 -15.86 12.00 7.46
C LYS A 20 -15.28 11.27 6.25
N GLN A 21 -14.73 12.03 5.29
CA GLN A 21 -14.15 11.44 4.07
C GLN A 21 -12.95 10.56 4.38
N ARG A 22 -12.05 11.02 5.25
CA ARG A 22 -10.86 10.24 5.64
C ARG A 22 -11.22 9.00 6.44
N ILE A 23 -12.27 9.08 7.27
CA ILE A 23 -12.78 7.90 7.98
C ILE A 23 -13.35 6.89 6.99
N LYS A 24 -14.04 7.33 5.95
CA LYS A 24 -14.52 6.43 4.88
C LYS A 24 -13.35 5.74 4.18
N ILE A 25 -12.27 6.44 3.92
CA ILE A 25 -11.07 5.83 3.37
C ILE A 25 -10.55 4.73 4.30
N CYS A 26 -10.48 5.00 5.61
CA CYS A 26 -10.06 4.00 6.59
C CYS A 26 -10.96 2.77 6.59
N GLU A 27 -12.28 2.97 6.51
CA GLU A 27 -13.24 1.86 6.48
C GLU A 27 -13.00 0.95 5.28
N VAL A 28 -12.78 1.54 4.10
CA VAL A 28 -12.50 0.77 2.87
C VAL A 28 -11.17 0.03 2.99
N LEU A 29 -10.14 0.66 3.54
CA LEU A 29 -8.80 0.08 3.63
C LEU A 29 -8.70 -1.01 4.69
N PHE A 30 -9.23 -0.76 5.88
CA PHE A 30 -8.88 -1.54 7.07
C PHE A 30 -10.00 -2.41 7.63
N ASN A 31 -11.22 -2.32 7.09
CA ASN A 31 -12.32 -3.21 7.47
C ASN A 31 -12.51 -4.37 6.48
N LYS A 32 -11.42 -4.84 5.89
CA LYS A 32 -11.39 -6.03 5.04
C LYS A 32 -10.89 -7.22 5.85
N GLU A 33 -11.40 -8.41 5.56
CA GLU A 33 -10.93 -9.65 6.18
C GLU A 33 -9.51 -10.00 5.74
N THR A 34 -9.15 -9.63 4.52
CA THR A 34 -7.83 -9.90 3.95
C THR A 34 -7.15 -8.59 3.55
N THR A 35 -5.84 -8.61 3.51
CA THR A 35 -5.05 -7.51 2.97
C THR A 35 -5.21 -7.45 1.45
N PHE A 36 -5.00 -6.28 0.86
CA PHE A 36 -5.06 -6.11 -0.58
C PHE A 36 -4.15 -4.96 -1.02
N HIS A 37 -3.81 -4.97 -2.29
CA HIS A 37 -3.04 -3.90 -2.92
C HIS A 37 -3.89 -3.18 -3.96
N PHE A 38 -3.56 -1.93 -4.21
CA PHE A 38 -4.35 -1.04 -5.06
C PHE A 38 -3.48 0.11 -5.57
N THR A 39 -3.86 0.68 -6.72
CA THR A 39 -3.39 2.00 -7.11
C THR A 39 -4.31 3.05 -6.50
N ILE A 40 -3.87 4.31 -6.42
CA ILE A 40 -4.71 5.38 -5.90
C ILE A 40 -5.97 5.54 -6.76
N ASN A 41 -5.85 5.42 -8.09
CA ASN A 41 -7.00 5.49 -8.99
C ASN A 41 -7.99 4.35 -8.75
N ASP A 42 -7.49 3.14 -8.50
CA ASP A 42 -8.34 2.00 -8.13
C ASP A 42 -9.09 2.28 -6.84
N LEU A 43 -8.40 2.84 -5.85
CA LEU A 43 -9.00 3.12 -4.54
C LEU A 43 -10.13 4.16 -4.66
N VAL A 44 -9.95 5.19 -5.47
CA VAL A 44 -11.01 6.18 -5.73
C VAL A 44 -12.28 5.48 -6.23
N LYS A 45 -12.13 4.55 -7.18
CA LYS A 45 -13.25 3.78 -7.73
C LYS A 45 -13.88 2.84 -6.69
N ILE A 46 -13.05 2.19 -5.89
CA ILE A 46 -13.53 1.29 -4.83
C ILE A 46 -14.36 2.08 -3.81
N ILE A 47 -13.91 3.26 -3.42
CA ILE A 47 -14.64 4.12 -2.48
C ILE A 47 -16.00 4.53 -3.05
N GLU A 48 -16.05 4.93 -4.32
CA GLU A 48 -17.32 5.29 -4.98
C GLU A 48 -18.29 4.11 -4.97
N THR A 49 -17.79 2.90 -5.21
CA THR A 49 -18.62 1.70 -5.29
C THR A 49 -19.04 1.20 -3.90
N GLU A 50 -18.10 1.03 -2.99
CA GLU A 50 -18.36 0.41 -1.67
C GLU A 50 -18.95 1.39 -0.65
N ALA A 51 -18.46 2.62 -0.63
CA ALA A 51 -18.90 3.63 0.34
C ALA A 51 -19.97 4.57 -0.23
N ASN A 52 -20.27 4.45 -1.52
CA ASN A 52 -21.21 5.30 -2.22
C ASN A 52 -20.95 6.79 -1.99
N GLU A 53 -19.67 7.16 -2.02
CA GLU A 53 -19.22 8.52 -1.78
C GLU A 53 -18.17 8.92 -2.80
N LYS A 54 -18.22 10.18 -3.24
CA LYS A 54 -17.19 10.76 -4.09
C LYS A 54 -16.20 11.50 -3.22
N ILE A 55 -14.96 11.01 -3.19
CA ILE A 55 -13.86 11.67 -2.49
C ILE A 55 -12.85 12.11 -3.54
N SER A 56 -12.37 13.34 -3.44
CA SER A 56 -11.43 13.88 -4.42
C SER A 56 -10.14 13.06 -4.47
N LEU A 57 -9.55 12.99 -5.65
CA LEU A 57 -8.26 12.34 -5.85
C LEU A 57 -7.19 12.91 -4.91
N ALA A 58 -7.19 14.23 -4.71
CA ALA A 58 -6.24 14.89 -3.82
C ALA A 58 -6.39 14.42 -2.36
N THR A 59 -7.61 14.26 -1.87
CA THR A 59 -7.85 13.77 -0.50
C THR A 59 -7.39 12.33 -0.34
N VAL A 60 -7.69 11.47 -1.31
CA VAL A 60 -7.23 10.08 -1.30
C VAL A 60 -5.71 10.04 -1.34
N TYR A 61 -5.10 10.76 -2.28
CA TYR A 61 -3.64 10.84 -2.42
C TYR A 61 -2.96 11.25 -1.11
N ASN A 62 -3.41 12.35 -0.50
CA ASN A 62 -2.81 12.87 0.72
C ASN A 62 -2.95 11.89 1.88
N THR A 63 -4.09 11.23 2.00
CA THR A 63 -4.34 10.25 3.05
C THR A 63 -3.43 9.03 2.89
N ILE A 64 -3.34 8.49 1.67
CA ILE A 64 -2.52 7.31 1.39
C ILE A 64 -1.04 7.60 1.64
N HIS A 65 -0.53 8.73 1.16
CA HIS A 65 0.88 9.08 1.39
C HIS A 65 1.20 9.32 2.85
N ALA A 66 0.30 9.92 3.62
CA ALA A 66 0.48 10.08 5.06
C ALA A 66 0.53 8.73 5.78
N PHE A 67 -0.34 7.80 5.39
CA PHE A 67 -0.35 6.45 5.95
C PHE A 67 0.91 5.67 5.59
N GLU A 68 1.39 5.81 4.37
CA GLU A 68 2.64 5.16 3.93
C GLU A 68 3.83 5.66 4.76
N LYS A 69 3.97 6.96 4.93
CA LYS A 69 5.05 7.54 5.76
C LYS A 69 5.02 7.03 7.20
N LYS A 70 3.85 6.75 7.72
CA LYS A 70 3.67 6.26 9.08
C LYS A 70 3.82 4.75 9.21
N GLY A 71 3.88 4.04 8.10
CA GLY A 71 4.02 2.58 8.08
C GLY A 71 2.71 1.82 8.15
N TYR A 72 1.58 2.49 7.96
CA TYR A 72 0.27 1.82 7.91
C TYR A 72 -0.02 1.20 6.54
N LEU A 73 0.66 1.66 5.53
CA LEU A 73 0.61 1.13 4.17
C LEU A 73 2.04 0.99 3.65
N LYS A 74 2.22 0.09 2.72
CA LYS A 74 3.49 -0.10 2.04
C LYS A 74 3.36 0.30 0.58
N GLU A 75 4.30 1.10 0.09
CA GLU A 75 4.35 1.46 -1.33
C GLU A 75 5.18 0.44 -2.09
N ILE A 76 4.67 0.03 -3.26
CA ILE A 76 5.35 -0.88 -4.18
C ILE A 76 5.51 -0.11 -5.50
N PRO A 77 6.67 0.54 -5.72
CA PRO A 77 6.91 1.28 -6.95
C PRO A 77 7.06 0.32 -8.13
N ILE A 78 6.32 0.58 -9.20
CA ILE A 78 6.43 -0.19 -10.45
C ILE A 78 7.39 0.50 -11.40
N ASP A 79 7.19 1.80 -11.61
CA ASP A 79 8.09 2.65 -12.42
C ASP A 79 8.00 4.10 -11.90
N SER A 80 8.55 5.06 -12.64
CA SER A 80 8.55 6.47 -12.23
C SER A 80 7.16 7.09 -12.17
N ASN A 81 6.15 6.48 -12.80
CA ASN A 81 4.81 7.04 -12.94
C ASN A 81 3.72 6.23 -12.22
N GLN A 82 4.07 5.06 -11.71
CA GLN A 82 3.07 4.13 -11.18
C GLN A 82 3.57 3.45 -9.93
N SER A 83 2.73 3.48 -8.89
CA SER A 83 2.94 2.74 -7.65
C SER A 83 1.67 2.06 -7.22
N TYR A 84 1.82 0.90 -6.58
CA TYR A 84 0.77 0.27 -5.80
C TYR A 84 1.00 0.55 -4.33
N PHE A 85 -0.06 0.44 -3.56
CA PHE A 85 -0.01 0.48 -2.10
C PHE A 85 -0.65 -0.79 -1.57
N ASP A 86 -0.14 -1.29 -0.46
CA ASP A 86 -0.59 -2.55 0.12
C ASP A 86 -0.92 -2.35 1.58
N THR A 87 -2.06 -2.86 2.02
CA THR A 87 -2.42 -2.90 3.43
C THR A 87 -1.64 -3.98 4.17
N ASN A 88 -1.04 -4.93 3.45
CA ASN A 88 -0.07 -5.86 4.01
C ASN A 88 1.29 -5.17 4.09
N VAL A 89 1.70 -4.81 5.30
CA VAL A 89 2.96 -4.08 5.53
C VAL A 89 4.14 -5.00 5.82
N THR A 90 3.94 -6.32 5.77
CA THR A 90 5.03 -7.28 5.92
C THR A 90 5.90 -7.28 4.67
N ASP A 91 7.18 -7.64 4.85
CA ASP A 91 8.10 -7.75 3.72
C ASP A 91 7.72 -8.96 2.86
N HIS A 92 7.40 -8.72 1.61
CA HIS A 92 7.14 -9.76 0.64
C HIS A 92 7.49 -9.24 -0.75
N HIS A 93 7.50 -10.12 -1.72
CA HIS A 93 7.91 -9.84 -3.09
C HIS A 93 6.70 -9.85 -4.01
N HIS A 94 6.88 -9.42 -5.25
CA HIS A 94 5.79 -9.34 -6.21
C HIS A 94 6.24 -9.69 -7.62
N PHE A 95 5.33 -10.27 -8.39
CA PHE A 95 5.34 -10.20 -9.84
C PHE A 95 4.53 -9.00 -10.29
N TYR A 96 4.96 -8.38 -11.37
CA TYR A 96 4.12 -7.43 -12.08
C TYR A 96 3.99 -7.88 -13.53
N ASP A 97 2.78 -8.22 -13.94
CA ASP A 97 2.46 -8.61 -15.31
C ASP A 97 2.22 -7.33 -16.13
N ILE A 98 3.16 -7.02 -17.02
CA ILE A 98 3.11 -5.78 -17.82
C ILE A 98 1.92 -5.79 -18.79
N SER A 99 1.63 -6.94 -19.41
CA SER A 99 0.56 -7.05 -20.39
C SER A 99 -0.83 -6.99 -19.75
N GLU A 100 -1.01 -7.68 -18.62
CA GLU A 100 -2.29 -7.70 -17.90
C GLU A 100 -2.43 -6.51 -16.93
N LYS A 101 -1.36 -5.77 -16.67
CA LYS A 101 -1.30 -4.68 -15.69
C LYS A 101 -1.75 -5.13 -14.30
N LYS A 102 -1.17 -6.22 -13.85
CA LYS A 102 -1.59 -6.88 -12.61
C LYS A 102 -0.40 -7.14 -11.69
N LEU A 103 -0.56 -6.75 -10.43
CA LEU A 103 0.39 -7.05 -9.37
C LEU A 103 -0.02 -8.36 -8.70
N ILE A 104 0.92 -9.27 -8.53
CA ILE A 104 0.70 -10.60 -7.98
C ILE A 104 1.68 -10.82 -6.84
N ASP A 105 1.20 -11.27 -5.69
CA ASP A 105 2.06 -11.55 -4.55
C ASP A 105 2.99 -12.73 -4.85
N LEU A 106 4.23 -12.59 -4.38
CA LEU A 106 5.27 -13.60 -4.52
C LEU A 106 5.88 -13.81 -3.13
N ASP A 107 5.68 -14.98 -2.55
CA ASP A 107 6.13 -15.28 -1.20
C ASP A 107 7.66 -15.38 -1.12
N GLU A 108 8.21 -15.07 0.04
CA GLU A 108 9.65 -15.17 0.29
C GLU A 108 10.20 -16.57 -0.04
N VAL A 109 9.44 -17.60 0.28
CA VAL A 109 9.86 -19.00 0.03
C VAL A 109 10.04 -19.29 -1.47
N ASP A 110 9.32 -18.58 -2.34
CA ASP A 110 9.41 -18.79 -3.79
C ASP A 110 10.57 -18.04 -4.42
N VAL A 111 11.16 -17.08 -3.69
CA VAL A 111 12.33 -16.34 -4.16
C VAL A 111 13.63 -16.99 -3.72
N GLY A 112 13.61 -17.62 -2.55
CA GLY A 112 14.80 -18.17 -1.95
C GLY A 112 15.70 -17.11 -1.31
N PRO A 113 16.85 -17.52 -0.77
CA PRO A 113 17.76 -16.59 -0.11
C PRO A 113 18.35 -15.57 -1.09
N ILE A 114 18.34 -14.30 -0.69
CA ILE A 114 18.96 -13.23 -1.46
C ILE A 114 20.30 -12.90 -0.81
N ASN A 115 21.39 -13.07 -1.56
CA ASN A 115 22.73 -12.87 -1.05
C ASN A 115 23.30 -11.55 -1.58
N ILE A 116 23.44 -10.58 -0.69
CA ILE A 116 24.02 -9.27 -1.02
C ILE A 116 25.48 -9.28 -0.55
N GLN A 117 26.41 -9.23 -1.48
CA GLN A 117 27.84 -9.39 -1.19
C GLN A 117 28.54 -8.08 -0.84
N LYS A 118 27.89 -6.94 -1.10
CA LYS A 118 28.49 -5.63 -0.80
C LYS A 118 27.79 -5.02 0.43
N SER A 119 28.59 -4.48 1.33
CA SER A 119 28.08 -3.74 2.47
C SER A 119 28.59 -2.31 2.45
N ILE A 120 27.89 -1.41 3.14
CA ILE A 120 28.30 -0.02 3.31
C ILE A 120 28.63 0.18 4.77
N PRO A 121 29.85 0.65 5.11
CA PRO A 121 30.24 0.84 6.50
C PRO A 121 29.28 1.73 7.29
N GLY A 122 28.92 1.29 8.48
CA GLY A 122 27.99 2.02 9.35
C GLY A 122 26.52 1.87 8.98
N LYS A 123 26.20 1.09 7.96
CA LYS A 123 24.82 0.85 7.51
C LYS A 123 24.46 -0.62 7.60
N LYS A 124 23.19 -0.90 7.77
CA LYS A 124 22.66 -2.25 7.73
C LYS A 124 21.48 -2.31 6.79
N ILE A 125 21.25 -3.45 6.17
CA ILE A 125 20.11 -3.65 5.28
C ILE A 125 18.85 -3.70 6.13
N LYS A 126 17.89 -2.82 5.80
CA LYS A 126 16.57 -2.81 6.44
C LYS A 126 15.66 -3.85 5.82
N SER A 127 15.63 -3.91 4.50
CA SER A 127 14.79 -4.86 3.76
C SER A 127 15.33 -5.03 2.35
N VAL A 128 14.99 -6.16 1.74
CA VAL A 128 15.22 -6.41 0.32
C VAL A 128 13.90 -6.85 -0.28
N GLU A 129 13.43 -6.15 -1.30
CA GLU A 129 12.17 -6.43 -1.95
C GLU A 129 12.43 -6.65 -3.43
N VAL A 130 11.84 -7.73 -3.97
CA VAL A 130 12.00 -8.10 -5.37
C VAL A 130 10.70 -7.83 -6.11
N LEU A 131 10.81 -7.10 -7.21
CA LEU A 131 9.74 -6.94 -8.18
C LEU A 131 10.17 -7.60 -9.47
N VAL A 132 9.50 -8.67 -9.83
CA VAL A 132 9.77 -9.41 -11.06
C VAL A 132 8.75 -8.98 -12.11
N LYS A 133 9.22 -8.37 -13.19
CA LYS A 133 8.34 -7.93 -14.27
C LYS A 133 8.18 -9.04 -15.28
N LEU A 134 6.93 -9.37 -15.57
CA LEU A 134 6.57 -10.42 -16.53
C LEU A 134 6.08 -9.79 -17.83
N GLU A 135 6.40 -10.42 -18.94
CA GLU A 135 5.89 -10.05 -20.27
C GLU A 135 5.55 -11.30 -21.05
N ASP A 136 4.73 -11.17 -22.07
CA ASP A 136 4.34 -12.31 -22.91
C ASP A 136 5.48 -12.76 -23.83
#